data_174ac8d91a2fa59166218b61385748db
#
_entry.id   174ac8d91a2fa59166218b61385748db
#
_cell.length_a   1.000
_cell.length_b   1.000
_cell.length_c   1.000
_cell.angle_alpha   90.00
_cell.angle_beta   90.00
_cell.angle_gamma   90.00
#
_symmetry.space_group_name_H-M   'P 1'
#
loop_
_entity.id
_entity.type
_entity.pdbx_description
1 polymer ?
#
loop_
_entity_poly.entity_id
_entity_poly.type
_entity_poly.pdbx_seq_one_letter_code
_entity_poly.pdbx_strand_id
1 'polypeptide(L)'
;IYVYNQGNENYAVNFAQLTKTDGSFIVAREEMPNFTLEDLKGKDILGGRKGGVPLMTLEYVLKKNGLTIGTNKEAGEVNVRTDVQFGVMAGAFAGGEGDFTTAFEPTGTQMEEEKTGYIVASVGELSREVAGDIPYTAYSTTKEFMADNEDLIQRFTNALYKGQQWCKTASSEEIAQAMQPFFNDLSLNDLISVVDRYKEVDAWCDNPLFTEESLNALVEIMEEAGELDKAPVYNDIVNTDFANKAMENVK
;
A
#
# COMPACT_ATOMS: atom_id res chain seq x y z
N ILE A 1 -11.50 -3.96 9.94
CA ILE A 1 -11.78 -5.39 10.21
C ILE A 1 -11.72 -5.65 11.72
N TYR A 2 -10.63 -5.34 12.44
CA TYR A 2 -10.48 -5.67 13.87
C TYR A 2 -11.60 -5.12 14.76
N VAL A 3 -11.97 -3.85 14.60
CA VAL A 3 -13.05 -3.19 15.38
C VAL A 3 -14.40 -3.89 15.16
N TYR A 4 -14.68 -4.28 13.91
CA TYR A 4 -15.85 -5.07 13.56
C TYR A 4 -15.85 -6.44 14.25
N ASN A 5 -14.74 -7.16 14.18
CA ASN A 5 -14.60 -8.49 14.78
C ASN A 5 -14.67 -8.47 16.32
N GLN A 6 -14.38 -7.35 16.96
CA GLN A 6 -14.56 -7.14 18.41
C GLN A 6 -16.03 -6.94 18.82
N GLY A 7 -16.96 -6.93 17.87
CA GLY A 7 -18.40 -6.80 18.13
C GLY A 7 -18.86 -5.37 18.42
N ASN A 8 -18.07 -4.34 18.05
CA ASN A 8 -18.53 -2.96 18.11
C ASN A 8 -19.67 -2.75 17.12
N GLU A 9 -20.74 -2.07 17.54
CA GLU A 9 -21.91 -1.79 16.69
C GLU A 9 -21.63 -0.64 15.70
N ASN A 10 -20.85 0.38 16.12
CA ASN A 10 -20.48 1.53 15.32
C ASN A 10 -19.02 1.40 14.83
N TYR A 11 -18.78 0.53 13.86
CA TYR A 11 -17.47 0.32 13.22
C TYR A 11 -17.35 1.13 11.93
N ALA A 12 -16.14 1.16 11.39
CA ALA A 12 -15.85 1.81 10.12
C ALA A 12 -16.36 0.97 8.94
N VAL A 13 -17.09 1.63 8.02
CA VAL A 13 -17.54 1.07 6.74
C VAL A 13 -16.79 1.77 5.62
N ASN A 14 -16.18 0.99 4.73
CA ASN A 14 -15.46 1.48 3.56
C ASN A 14 -16.47 1.83 2.46
N PHE A 15 -16.29 2.96 1.80
CA PHE A 15 -17.22 3.41 0.75
C PHE A 15 -16.54 3.81 -0.56
N ALA A 16 -15.21 3.95 -0.57
CA ALA A 16 -14.47 4.31 -1.78
C ALA A 16 -13.02 3.82 -1.70
N GLN A 17 -12.60 2.98 -2.64
CA GLN A 17 -11.23 2.50 -2.76
C GLN A 17 -10.37 3.48 -3.56
N LEU A 18 -9.11 3.67 -3.14
CA LEU A 18 -8.14 4.57 -3.78
C LEU A 18 -7.03 3.82 -4.50
N THR A 19 -6.40 2.88 -3.82
CA THR A 19 -5.29 2.11 -4.35
C THR A 19 -5.59 0.63 -4.30
N LYS A 20 -5.07 -0.10 -5.27
CA LYS A 20 -5.36 -1.52 -5.48
C LYS A 20 -4.17 -2.44 -5.28
N THR A 21 -3.05 -1.89 -4.76
CA THR A 21 -1.86 -2.67 -4.41
C THR A 21 -1.04 -1.97 -3.32
N ASP A 22 -0.08 -2.69 -2.75
CA ASP A 22 0.89 -2.14 -1.82
C ASP A 22 1.74 -1.07 -2.52
N GLY A 23 1.88 0.09 -1.89
CA GLY A 23 2.65 1.21 -2.43
C GLY A 23 4.11 1.22 -1.97
N SER A 24 4.59 0.18 -1.28
CA SER A 24 5.96 0.11 -0.82
C SER A 24 6.90 -0.54 -1.83
N PHE A 25 8.16 -0.21 -1.69
CA PHE A 25 9.26 -0.73 -2.51
C PHE A 25 10.32 -1.34 -1.62
N ILE A 26 10.99 -2.39 -2.12
CA ILE A 26 12.23 -2.91 -1.52
C ILE A 26 13.37 -2.00 -1.97
N VAL A 27 14.14 -1.53 -1.00
CA VAL A 27 15.28 -0.64 -1.20
C VAL A 27 16.55 -1.35 -0.75
N ALA A 28 17.55 -1.40 -1.63
CA ALA A 28 18.87 -1.95 -1.37
C ALA A 28 19.91 -0.85 -1.11
N ARG A 29 21.09 -1.20 -0.61
CA ARG A 29 22.19 -0.25 -0.38
C ARG A 29 22.93 0.15 -1.65
N GLU A 30 22.84 -0.68 -2.68
CA GLU A 30 23.50 -0.51 -3.97
C GLU A 30 22.50 -0.77 -5.09
N GLU A 31 22.78 -0.25 -6.27
CA GLU A 31 21.98 -0.56 -7.47
C GLU A 31 22.06 -2.06 -7.77
N MET A 32 20.92 -2.70 -7.95
CA MET A 32 20.79 -4.13 -8.27
C MET A 32 19.89 -4.33 -9.50
N PRO A 33 20.38 -4.06 -10.71
CA PRO A 33 19.56 -4.09 -11.93
C PRO A 33 18.97 -5.48 -12.27
N ASN A 34 19.50 -6.53 -11.66
CA ASN A 34 19.02 -7.91 -11.82
C ASN A 34 18.52 -8.48 -10.48
N PHE A 35 18.00 -7.64 -9.61
CA PHE A 35 17.47 -8.06 -8.31
C PHE A 35 16.42 -9.16 -8.47
N THR A 36 16.49 -10.14 -7.60
CA THR A 36 15.49 -11.18 -7.42
C THR A 36 15.23 -11.38 -5.92
N LEU A 37 14.09 -11.96 -5.55
CA LEU A 37 13.81 -12.25 -4.14
C LEU A 37 14.82 -13.20 -3.49
N GLU A 38 15.56 -13.99 -4.30
CA GLU A 38 16.65 -14.85 -3.82
C GLU A 38 17.81 -14.05 -3.17
N ASP A 39 18.00 -12.78 -3.59
CA ASP A 39 19.03 -11.90 -3.04
C ASP A 39 18.77 -11.51 -1.57
N LEU A 40 17.54 -11.72 -1.09
CA LEU A 40 17.16 -11.51 0.31
C LEU A 40 17.56 -12.65 1.23
N LYS A 41 17.94 -13.83 0.70
CA LYS A 41 18.34 -14.97 1.52
C LYS A 41 19.54 -14.66 2.41
N GLY A 42 19.39 -14.92 3.71
CA GLY A 42 20.41 -14.64 4.72
C GLY A 42 20.59 -13.15 5.05
N LYS A 43 19.65 -12.29 4.64
CA LYS A 43 19.72 -10.84 4.80
C LYS A 43 18.72 -10.32 5.84
N ASP A 44 19.02 -9.12 6.36
CA ASP A 44 18.09 -8.34 7.17
C ASP A 44 17.33 -7.35 6.30
N ILE A 45 16.00 -7.36 6.36
CA ILE A 45 15.16 -6.34 5.77
C ILE A 45 14.38 -5.61 6.86
N LEU A 46 14.47 -4.28 6.90
CA LEU A 46 13.62 -3.46 7.77
C LEU A 46 12.21 -3.44 7.18
N GLY A 47 11.28 -4.19 7.80
CA GLY A 47 9.95 -4.44 7.25
C GLY A 47 8.85 -3.55 7.82
N GLY A 48 9.15 -2.79 8.89
CA GLY A 48 8.20 -1.86 9.48
C GLY A 48 7.40 -2.44 10.64
N ARG A 49 6.15 -1.99 10.82
CA ARG A 49 5.36 -2.27 12.01
C ARG A 49 4.66 -3.64 11.93
N LYS A 50 4.82 -4.45 12.97
CA LYS A 50 4.08 -5.70 13.14
C LYS A 50 2.56 -5.45 13.11
N GLY A 51 1.81 -6.32 12.40
CA GLY A 51 0.37 -6.20 12.20
C GLY A 51 -0.05 -5.07 11.24
N GLY A 52 0.89 -4.41 10.58
CA GLY A 52 0.62 -3.46 9.50
C GLY A 52 0.49 -4.16 8.15
N VAL A 53 -0.43 -3.70 7.31
CA VAL A 53 -0.64 -4.31 5.97
C VAL A 53 0.66 -4.35 5.15
N PRO A 54 1.53 -3.31 5.13
CA PRO A 54 2.79 -3.36 4.39
C PRO A 54 3.69 -4.54 4.80
N LEU A 55 3.83 -4.76 6.11
CA LEU A 55 4.63 -5.87 6.62
C LEU A 55 4.02 -7.22 6.25
N MET A 56 2.70 -7.37 6.48
CA MET A 56 1.99 -8.63 6.16
C MET A 56 2.07 -8.95 4.68
N THR A 57 1.97 -7.95 3.80
CA THR A 57 2.11 -8.10 2.35
C THR A 57 3.52 -8.55 1.97
N LEU A 58 4.56 -7.90 2.53
CA LEU A 58 5.95 -8.31 2.31
C LEU A 58 6.17 -9.77 2.73
N GLU A 59 5.77 -10.13 3.95
CA GLU A 59 5.92 -11.49 4.47
C GLU A 59 5.17 -12.52 3.62
N TYR A 60 3.96 -12.18 3.16
CA TYR A 60 3.18 -13.00 2.26
C TYR A 60 3.89 -13.24 0.93
N VAL A 61 4.40 -12.18 0.30
CA VAL A 61 5.19 -12.26 -0.94
C VAL A 61 6.39 -13.18 -0.77
N LEU A 62 7.17 -13.00 0.31
CA LEU A 62 8.35 -13.83 0.58
C LEU A 62 7.98 -15.31 0.71
N LYS A 63 6.96 -15.63 1.52
CA LYS A 63 6.49 -17.01 1.73
C LYS A 63 5.96 -17.65 0.45
N LYS A 64 5.13 -16.94 -0.32
CA LYS A 64 4.55 -17.45 -1.58
C LYS A 64 5.62 -17.69 -2.65
N ASN A 65 6.73 -17.00 -2.58
CA ASN A 65 7.91 -17.22 -3.44
C ASN A 65 8.92 -18.21 -2.84
N GLY A 66 8.55 -18.96 -1.80
CA GLY A 66 9.34 -20.04 -1.24
C GLY A 66 10.48 -19.62 -0.32
N LEU A 67 10.52 -18.35 0.11
CA LEU A 67 11.51 -17.88 1.09
C LEU A 67 11.01 -18.17 2.51
N THR A 68 11.92 -18.58 3.37
CA THR A 68 11.65 -18.78 4.80
C THR A 68 11.98 -17.51 5.57
N ILE A 69 11.03 -17.04 6.39
CA ILE A 69 11.25 -15.90 7.29
C ILE A 69 11.75 -16.41 8.63
N GLY A 70 12.85 -15.86 9.10
CA GLY A 70 13.46 -16.23 10.36
C GLY A 70 14.79 -15.54 10.59
N THR A 71 15.51 -15.94 11.63
CA THR A 71 16.78 -15.30 12.04
C THR A 71 18.01 -16.12 11.73
N ASN A 72 17.86 -17.33 11.22
CA ASN A 72 18.98 -18.22 10.85
C ASN A 72 19.48 -17.89 9.43
N LYS A 73 20.32 -16.88 9.34
CA LYS A 73 20.90 -16.42 8.07
C LYS A 73 21.76 -17.48 7.37
N GLU A 74 22.43 -18.35 8.12
CA GLU A 74 23.25 -19.44 7.53
C GLU A 74 22.37 -20.48 6.81
N ALA A 75 21.12 -20.66 7.26
CA ALA A 75 20.14 -21.47 6.57
C ALA A 75 19.44 -20.74 5.40
N GLY A 76 19.79 -19.48 5.15
CA GLY A 76 19.17 -18.66 4.10
C GLY A 76 17.82 -18.05 4.50
N GLU A 77 17.49 -18.01 5.79
CA GLU A 77 16.27 -17.34 6.24
C GLU A 77 16.38 -15.82 6.04
N VAL A 78 15.28 -15.19 5.64
CA VAL A 78 15.15 -13.73 5.55
C VAL A 78 14.73 -13.18 6.91
N ASN A 79 15.54 -12.35 7.51
CA ASN A 79 15.20 -11.72 8.78
C ASN A 79 14.41 -10.42 8.53
N VAL A 80 13.09 -10.52 8.59
CA VAL A 80 12.20 -9.35 8.49
C VAL A 80 12.13 -8.67 9.85
N ARG A 81 12.84 -7.54 9.97
CA ARG A 81 12.98 -6.79 11.23
C ARG A 81 11.80 -5.85 11.45
N THR A 82 11.24 -5.90 12.66
CA THR A 82 10.11 -5.07 13.09
C THR A 82 10.43 -4.19 14.30
N ASP A 83 11.69 -4.18 14.72
CA ASP A 83 12.21 -3.43 15.87
C ASP A 83 12.48 -1.96 15.57
N VAL A 84 12.53 -1.58 14.29
CA VAL A 84 12.70 -0.19 13.85
C VAL A 84 11.34 0.42 13.52
N GLN A 85 11.00 1.54 14.15
CA GLN A 85 9.74 2.23 13.90
C GLN A 85 9.71 2.80 12.47
N PHE A 86 8.56 2.71 11.82
CA PHE A 86 8.35 3.11 10.43
C PHE A 86 8.87 4.52 10.12
N GLY A 87 8.55 5.51 10.95
CA GLY A 87 8.95 6.91 10.74
C GLY A 87 10.45 7.21 10.80
N VAL A 88 11.27 6.23 11.23
CA VAL A 88 12.74 6.39 11.32
C VAL A 88 13.51 5.33 10.50
N MET A 89 12.80 4.47 9.77
CA MET A 89 13.42 3.36 9.02
C MET A 89 14.42 3.85 7.98
N ALA A 90 14.08 4.86 7.19
CA ALA A 90 14.99 5.42 6.18
C ALA A 90 16.28 5.96 6.80
N GLY A 91 16.17 6.69 7.93
CA GLY A 91 17.34 7.17 8.67
C GLY A 91 18.17 6.04 9.30
N ALA A 92 17.53 5.01 9.86
CA ALA A 92 18.21 3.85 10.39
C ALA A 92 18.95 3.08 9.30
N PHE A 93 18.30 2.90 8.15
CA PHE A 93 18.91 2.28 6.98
C PHE A 93 20.11 3.09 6.47
N ALA A 94 19.97 4.41 6.30
CA ALA A 94 21.08 5.28 5.92
C ALA A 94 22.25 5.21 6.93
N GLY A 95 21.93 5.01 8.23
CA GLY A 95 22.89 4.82 9.32
C GLY A 95 23.56 3.45 9.37
N GLY A 96 23.20 2.52 8.48
CA GLY A 96 23.83 1.19 8.34
C GLY A 96 23.02 0.02 8.90
N GLU A 97 21.77 0.24 9.36
CA GLU A 97 20.91 -0.83 9.85
C GLU A 97 20.24 -1.59 8.69
N GLY A 98 20.23 -2.92 8.77
CA GLY A 98 19.68 -3.81 7.75
C GLY A 98 20.48 -3.87 6.45
N ASP A 99 20.28 -4.90 5.64
CA ASP A 99 20.82 -5.02 4.29
C ASP A 99 19.86 -4.40 3.27
N PHE A 100 18.56 -4.50 3.56
CA PHE A 100 17.45 -3.92 2.79
C PHE A 100 16.48 -3.20 3.73
N THR A 101 15.64 -2.36 3.16
CA THR A 101 14.50 -1.74 3.85
C THR A 101 13.30 -1.67 2.93
N THR A 102 12.10 -1.46 3.49
CA THR A 102 10.95 -1.03 2.70
C THR A 102 10.77 0.47 2.82
N ALA A 103 10.36 1.11 1.74
CA ALA A 103 10.02 2.53 1.72
C ALA A 103 8.83 2.78 0.81
N PHE A 104 8.03 3.80 1.15
CA PHE A 104 7.01 4.38 0.27
C PHE A 104 7.58 5.60 -0.44
N GLU A 105 6.94 6.02 -1.49
CA GLU A 105 7.17 7.34 -2.05
C GLU A 105 6.57 8.45 -1.14
N PRO A 106 7.22 9.60 -1.02
CA PRO A 106 8.42 10.05 -1.74
C PRO A 106 9.76 9.62 -1.13
N THR A 107 9.74 8.86 -0.03
CA THR A 107 10.97 8.47 0.69
C THR A 107 11.91 7.66 -0.20
N GLY A 108 11.38 6.77 -1.04
CA GLY A 108 12.19 5.99 -1.99
C GLY A 108 12.99 6.88 -2.94
N THR A 109 12.33 7.83 -3.58
CA THR A 109 12.98 8.83 -4.45
C THR A 109 14.04 9.65 -3.71
N GLN A 110 13.74 10.12 -2.48
CA GLN A 110 14.71 10.86 -1.67
C GLN A 110 15.95 10.02 -1.32
N MET A 111 15.77 8.74 -0.99
CA MET A 111 16.89 7.84 -0.70
C MET A 111 17.82 7.65 -1.92
N GLU A 112 17.24 7.56 -3.13
CA GLU A 112 18.01 7.47 -4.38
C GLU A 112 18.80 8.76 -4.66
N GLU A 113 18.18 9.92 -4.47
CA GLU A 113 18.85 11.23 -4.65
C GLU A 113 20.00 11.44 -3.66
N GLU A 114 19.78 11.07 -2.39
CA GLU A 114 20.78 11.14 -1.35
C GLU A 114 21.83 10.00 -1.44
N LYS A 115 21.62 9.05 -2.35
CA LYS A 115 22.46 7.84 -2.52
C LYS A 115 22.60 7.03 -1.24
N THR A 116 21.55 7.03 -0.43
CA THR A 116 21.44 6.24 0.80
C THR A 116 20.75 4.91 0.59
N GLY A 117 20.04 4.74 -0.53
CA GLY A 117 19.37 3.51 -0.94
C GLY A 117 18.87 3.59 -2.38
N TYR A 118 18.61 2.44 -2.97
CA TYR A 118 18.15 2.30 -4.36
C TYR A 118 16.95 1.36 -4.40
N ILE A 119 15.87 1.78 -5.04
CA ILE A 119 14.68 0.94 -5.23
C ILE A 119 15.04 -0.20 -6.19
N VAL A 120 14.76 -1.43 -5.77
CA VAL A 120 15.09 -2.66 -6.53
C VAL A 120 13.87 -3.49 -6.91
N ALA A 121 12.75 -3.34 -6.19
CA ALA A 121 11.49 -4.03 -6.52
C ALA A 121 10.28 -3.30 -5.92
N SER A 122 9.11 -3.46 -6.54
CA SER A 122 7.82 -3.05 -5.98
C SER A 122 7.20 -4.22 -5.21
N VAL A 123 6.92 -4.03 -3.93
CA VAL A 123 6.17 -5.01 -3.13
C VAL A 123 4.76 -5.18 -3.71
N GLY A 124 4.18 -4.10 -4.23
CA GLY A 124 2.87 -4.11 -4.86
C GLY A 124 2.79 -4.98 -6.10
N GLU A 125 3.75 -4.90 -7.02
CA GLU A 125 3.80 -5.76 -8.20
C GLU A 125 3.98 -7.23 -7.80
N LEU A 126 4.93 -7.51 -6.90
CA LEU A 126 5.17 -8.84 -6.38
C LEU A 126 3.95 -9.42 -5.66
N SER A 127 3.21 -8.60 -4.91
CA SER A 127 1.99 -9.06 -4.23
C SER A 127 0.86 -9.36 -5.21
N ARG A 128 0.74 -8.55 -6.28
CA ARG A 128 -0.28 -8.76 -7.32
C ARG A 128 -0.09 -10.09 -8.05
N GLU A 129 1.15 -10.51 -8.27
CA GLU A 129 1.46 -11.80 -8.90
C GLU A 129 0.96 -13.00 -8.09
N VAL A 130 0.91 -12.89 -6.75
CA VAL A 130 0.59 -14.01 -5.85
C VAL A 130 -0.77 -13.89 -5.15
N ALA A 131 -1.34 -12.70 -5.06
CA ALA A 131 -2.61 -12.43 -4.38
C ALA A 131 -3.66 -11.74 -5.27
N GLY A 132 -3.25 -11.12 -6.39
CA GLY A 132 -4.11 -10.20 -7.14
C GLY A 132 -4.17 -8.80 -6.53
N ASP A 133 -5.16 -8.02 -6.94
CA ASP A 133 -5.39 -6.68 -6.40
C ASP A 133 -5.91 -6.76 -4.96
N ILE A 134 -5.36 -5.90 -4.08
CA ILE A 134 -5.78 -5.78 -2.68
C ILE A 134 -6.29 -4.36 -2.40
N PRO A 135 -7.27 -4.19 -1.49
CA PRO A 135 -7.79 -2.86 -1.15
C PRO A 135 -6.83 -2.18 -0.18
N TYR A 136 -5.71 -1.65 -0.69
CA TYR A 136 -4.63 -1.15 0.14
C TYR A 136 -5.00 0.13 0.87
N THR A 137 -5.61 1.10 0.17
CA THR A 137 -6.17 2.29 0.79
C THR A 137 -7.61 2.53 0.34
N ALA A 138 -8.45 2.92 1.30
CA ALA A 138 -9.85 3.24 1.07
C ALA A 138 -10.30 4.37 2.00
N TYR A 139 -11.30 5.12 1.58
CA TYR A 139 -12.05 5.99 2.46
C TYR A 139 -13.11 5.22 3.22
N SER A 140 -13.16 5.45 4.53
CA SER A 140 -14.14 4.85 5.43
C SER A 140 -14.68 5.88 6.40
N THR A 141 -15.86 5.58 6.94
CA THR A 141 -16.48 6.35 8.01
C THR A 141 -17.27 5.43 8.92
N THR A 142 -17.70 5.91 10.10
CA THR A 142 -18.55 5.10 10.98
C THR A 142 -19.95 4.92 10.40
N LYS A 143 -20.62 3.84 10.76
CA LYS A 143 -22.01 3.56 10.32
C LYS A 143 -22.97 4.73 10.62
N GLU A 144 -22.88 5.28 11.84
CA GLU A 144 -23.72 6.41 12.26
C GLU A 144 -23.46 7.64 11.39
N PHE A 145 -22.18 8.02 11.20
CA PHE A 145 -21.86 9.17 10.37
C PHE A 145 -22.32 8.97 8.91
N MET A 146 -22.20 7.75 8.40
CA MET A 146 -22.64 7.41 7.04
C MET A 146 -24.16 7.63 6.90
N ALA A 147 -24.96 7.13 7.86
CA ALA A 147 -26.41 7.26 7.85
C ALA A 147 -26.87 8.73 7.96
N ASP A 148 -26.18 9.52 8.77
CA ASP A 148 -26.54 10.92 8.99
C ASP A 148 -26.06 11.87 7.88
N ASN A 149 -25.12 11.42 7.02
CA ASN A 149 -24.42 12.29 6.06
C ASN A 149 -24.36 11.70 4.63
N GLU A 150 -25.35 10.94 4.20
CA GLU A 150 -25.35 10.26 2.88
C GLU A 150 -25.04 11.21 1.71
N ASP A 151 -25.68 12.41 1.69
CA ASP A 151 -25.44 13.40 0.63
C ASP A 151 -23.98 13.90 0.60
N LEU A 152 -23.39 14.13 1.77
CA LEU A 152 -21.99 14.54 1.87
C LEU A 152 -21.06 13.46 1.33
N ILE A 153 -21.26 12.21 1.73
CA ILE A 153 -20.44 11.07 1.29
C ILE A 153 -20.60 10.86 -0.22
N GLN A 154 -21.82 10.97 -0.75
CA GLN A 154 -22.05 10.85 -2.19
C GLN A 154 -21.31 11.94 -2.98
N ARG A 155 -21.40 13.19 -2.57
CA ARG A 155 -20.69 14.31 -3.23
C ARG A 155 -19.18 14.13 -3.14
N PHE A 156 -18.68 13.66 -2.00
CA PHE A 156 -17.28 13.35 -1.82
C PHE A 156 -16.83 12.22 -2.78
N THR A 157 -17.58 11.12 -2.86
CA THR A 157 -17.28 9.99 -3.73
C THR A 157 -17.34 10.38 -5.22
N ASN A 158 -18.29 11.25 -5.61
CA ASN A 158 -18.33 11.79 -6.97
C ASN A 158 -17.08 12.62 -7.30
N ALA A 159 -16.61 13.45 -6.37
CA ALA A 159 -15.39 14.24 -6.55
C ALA A 159 -14.15 13.35 -6.62
N LEU A 160 -14.08 12.31 -5.78
CA LEU A 160 -13.02 11.33 -5.79
C LEU A 160 -12.95 10.60 -7.12
N TYR A 161 -14.07 10.07 -7.61
CA TYR A 161 -14.12 9.39 -8.90
C TYR A 161 -13.70 10.29 -10.06
N LYS A 162 -14.14 11.56 -10.04
CA LYS A 162 -13.67 12.56 -11.02
C LYS A 162 -12.14 12.72 -10.97
N GLY A 163 -11.56 12.72 -9.78
CA GLY A 163 -10.10 12.76 -9.60
C GLY A 163 -9.42 11.50 -10.16
N GLN A 164 -9.94 10.31 -9.89
CA GLN A 164 -9.43 9.05 -10.43
C GLN A 164 -9.46 9.04 -11.97
N GLN A 165 -10.56 9.48 -12.59
CA GLN A 165 -10.66 9.59 -14.06
C GLN A 165 -9.65 10.60 -14.63
N TRP A 166 -9.43 11.72 -13.93
CA TRP A 166 -8.41 12.68 -14.34
C TRP A 166 -6.99 12.11 -14.21
N CYS A 167 -6.65 11.48 -13.09
CA CYS A 167 -5.34 10.85 -12.90
C CYS A 167 -5.03 9.78 -13.96
N LYS A 168 -6.05 9.07 -14.43
CA LYS A 168 -5.90 8.05 -15.49
C LYS A 168 -5.42 8.65 -16.82
N THR A 169 -5.83 9.87 -17.15
CA THR A 169 -5.57 10.51 -18.43
C THR A 169 -4.52 11.61 -18.40
N ALA A 170 -4.31 12.23 -17.25
CA ALA A 170 -3.34 13.30 -17.06
C ALA A 170 -1.90 12.77 -17.17
N SER A 171 -1.00 13.62 -17.67
CA SER A 171 0.44 13.35 -17.62
C SER A 171 0.97 13.37 -16.18
N SER A 172 2.12 12.73 -15.97
CA SER A 172 2.76 12.76 -14.64
C SER A 172 3.13 14.17 -14.22
N GLU A 173 3.51 15.03 -15.15
CA GLU A 173 3.78 16.43 -14.89
C GLU A 173 2.54 17.20 -14.42
N GLU A 174 1.38 17.00 -15.07
CA GLU A 174 0.11 17.63 -14.66
C GLU A 174 -0.32 17.17 -13.26
N ILE A 175 -0.16 15.88 -12.94
CA ILE A 175 -0.46 15.34 -11.60
C ILE A 175 0.52 15.93 -10.58
N ALA A 176 1.83 15.93 -10.88
CA ALA A 176 2.85 16.48 -10.00
C ALA A 176 2.63 17.97 -9.72
N GLN A 177 2.27 18.76 -10.73
CA GLN A 177 1.92 20.18 -10.58
C GLN A 177 0.70 20.37 -9.67
N ALA A 178 -0.32 19.51 -9.77
CA ALA A 178 -1.49 19.55 -8.90
C ALA A 178 -1.15 19.15 -7.44
N MET A 179 -0.17 18.28 -7.25
CA MET A 179 0.29 17.83 -5.94
C MET A 179 1.25 18.82 -5.26
N GLN A 180 2.04 19.54 -6.02
CA GLN A 180 3.13 20.38 -5.52
C GLN A 180 2.74 21.34 -4.37
N PRO A 181 1.56 21.98 -4.35
CA PRO A 181 1.16 22.84 -3.21
C PRO A 181 1.04 22.09 -1.86
N PHE A 182 0.95 20.77 -1.88
CA PHE A 182 0.82 19.92 -0.69
C PHE A 182 2.13 19.23 -0.28
N PHE A 183 3.19 19.33 -1.13
CA PHE A 183 4.50 18.71 -0.93
C PHE A 183 5.60 19.78 -1.13
N ASN A 184 5.64 20.77 -0.24
CA ASN A 184 6.51 21.94 -0.37
C ASN A 184 8.01 21.61 -0.26
N ASP A 185 8.36 20.47 0.32
CA ASP A 185 9.73 20.02 0.54
C ASP A 185 10.28 19.21 -0.65
N LEU A 186 9.46 18.98 -1.69
CA LEU A 186 9.84 18.23 -2.89
C LEU A 186 9.91 19.14 -4.11
N SER A 187 10.90 18.90 -4.98
CA SER A 187 10.93 19.55 -6.28
C SER A 187 9.82 19.00 -7.19
N LEU A 188 9.49 19.75 -8.25
CA LEU A 188 8.54 19.25 -9.25
C LEU A 188 9.05 17.96 -9.92
N ASN A 189 10.37 17.87 -10.17
CA ASN A 189 10.96 16.69 -10.80
C ASN A 189 10.83 15.45 -9.90
N ASP A 190 11.02 15.57 -8.58
CA ASP A 190 10.84 14.47 -7.64
C ASP A 190 9.40 13.99 -7.64
N LEU A 191 8.44 14.93 -7.63
CA LEU A 191 7.02 14.60 -7.71
C LEU A 191 6.66 13.91 -9.04
N ILE A 192 7.27 14.32 -10.16
CA ILE A 192 7.09 13.62 -11.45
C ILE A 192 7.60 12.17 -11.33
N SER A 193 8.78 11.97 -10.76
CA SER A 193 9.36 10.63 -10.56
C SER A 193 8.47 9.75 -9.67
N VAL A 194 7.95 10.31 -8.58
CA VAL A 194 6.98 9.64 -7.68
C VAL A 194 5.72 9.22 -8.43
N VAL A 195 5.15 10.12 -9.23
CA VAL A 195 3.93 9.85 -10.01
C VAL A 195 4.19 8.81 -11.10
N ASP A 196 5.31 8.92 -11.82
CA ASP A 196 5.71 7.96 -12.85
C ASP A 196 5.81 6.55 -12.24
N ARG A 197 6.47 6.40 -11.10
CA ARG A 197 6.65 5.12 -10.43
C ARG A 197 5.32 4.50 -9.99
N TYR A 198 4.41 5.28 -9.40
CA TYR A 198 3.08 4.76 -9.03
C TYR A 198 2.17 4.46 -10.22
N LYS A 199 2.35 5.16 -11.34
CA LYS A 199 1.68 4.81 -12.60
C LYS A 199 2.25 3.53 -13.21
N GLU A 200 3.57 3.36 -13.20
CA GLU A 200 4.25 2.17 -13.73
C GLU A 200 3.78 0.90 -13.03
N VAL A 201 3.71 0.91 -11.71
CA VAL A 201 3.21 -0.22 -10.92
C VAL A 201 1.68 -0.30 -10.86
N ASP A 202 0.96 0.57 -11.58
CA ASP A 202 -0.51 0.61 -11.65
C ASP A 202 -1.17 0.58 -10.26
N ALA A 203 -0.67 1.43 -9.34
CA ALA A 203 -1.07 1.42 -7.95
C ALA A 203 -2.49 1.96 -7.69
N TRP A 204 -2.98 2.86 -8.55
CA TRP A 204 -4.23 3.60 -8.32
C TRP A 204 -5.43 2.91 -8.94
N CYS A 205 -6.57 3.01 -8.25
CA CYS A 205 -7.83 2.51 -8.78
C CYS A 205 -8.37 3.41 -9.88
N ASP A 206 -8.92 2.81 -10.93
CA ASP A 206 -9.63 3.52 -12.02
C ASP A 206 -11.00 4.07 -11.60
N ASN A 207 -11.56 3.53 -10.52
CA ASN A 207 -12.85 3.89 -9.97
C ASN A 207 -12.89 3.59 -8.46
N PRO A 208 -13.87 4.12 -7.72
CA PRO A 208 -13.91 3.97 -6.26
C PRO A 208 -14.50 2.64 -5.76
N LEU A 209 -14.80 1.68 -6.66
CA LEU A 209 -15.45 0.44 -6.27
C LEU A 209 -14.51 -0.47 -5.48
N PHE A 210 -14.91 -0.81 -4.26
CA PHE A 210 -14.22 -1.76 -3.40
C PHE A 210 -14.87 -3.14 -3.57
N THR A 211 -14.21 -4.07 -4.24
CA THR A 211 -14.78 -5.38 -4.57
C THR A 211 -14.61 -6.42 -3.45
N GLU A 212 -15.50 -7.40 -3.41
CA GLU A 212 -15.39 -8.53 -2.49
C GLU A 212 -14.15 -9.39 -2.80
N GLU A 213 -13.79 -9.53 -4.07
CA GLU A 213 -12.59 -10.25 -4.50
C GLU A 213 -11.32 -9.63 -3.91
N SER A 214 -11.17 -8.31 -4.00
CA SER A 214 -10.02 -7.61 -3.41
C SER A 214 -9.99 -7.72 -1.87
N LEU A 215 -11.16 -7.67 -1.21
CA LEU A 215 -11.21 -7.90 0.23
C LEU A 215 -10.75 -9.31 0.60
N ASN A 216 -11.18 -10.33 -0.14
CA ASN A 216 -10.79 -11.70 0.12
C ASN A 216 -9.28 -11.92 -0.03
N ALA A 217 -8.65 -11.27 -1.00
CA ALA A 217 -7.19 -11.28 -1.16
C ALA A 217 -6.47 -10.66 0.07
N LEU A 218 -6.96 -9.53 0.59
CA LEU A 218 -6.43 -8.96 1.83
C LEU A 218 -6.65 -9.86 3.04
N VAL A 219 -7.83 -10.48 3.14
CA VAL A 219 -8.15 -11.42 4.23
C VAL A 219 -7.17 -12.60 4.23
N GLU A 220 -6.86 -13.18 3.08
CA GLU A 220 -5.87 -14.26 2.96
C GLU A 220 -4.49 -13.83 3.47
N ILE A 221 -4.03 -12.64 3.10
CA ILE A 221 -2.77 -12.07 3.59
C ILE A 221 -2.77 -11.94 5.12
N MET A 222 -3.87 -11.43 5.69
CA MET A 222 -4.00 -11.24 7.15
C MET A 222 -4.10 -12.56 7.92
N GLU A 223 -4.79 -13.56 7.38
CA GLU A 223 -4.90 -14.90 7.96
C GLU A 223 -3.54 -15.62 7.94
N GLU A 224 -2.80 -15.54 6.83
CA GLU A 224 -1.47 -16.16 6.72
C GLU A 224 -0.42 -15.46 7.62
N ALA A 225 -0.61 -14.19 7.91
CA ALA A 225 0.18 -13.46 8.90
C ALA A 225 -0.18 -13.82 10.36
N GLY A 226 -1.27 -14.55 10.59
CA GLY A 226 -1.79 -14.87 11.92
C GLY A 226 -2.40 -13.67 12.64
N GLU A 227 -2.78 -12.63 11.90
CA GLU A 227 -3.33 -11.39 12.43
C GLU A 227 -4.87 -11.32 12.29
N LEU A 228 -5.49 -12.37 11.71
CA LEU A 228 -6.94 -12.45 11.53
C LEU A 228 -7.44 -13.87 11.77
N ASP A 229 -8.29 -14.04 12.79
CA ASP A 229 -8.92 -15.34 13.13
C ASP A 229 -10.24 -15.57 12.38
N LYS A 230 -10.89 -14.51 11.92
CA LYS A 230 -12.20 -14.57 11.29
C LYS A 230 -12.36 -13.49 10.23
N ALA A 231 -12.66 -13.92 9.01
CA ALA A 231 -13.01 -13.01 7.93
C ALA A 231 -14.25 -12.17 8.26
N PRO A 232 -14.28 -10.88 7.91
CA PRO A 232 -15.46 -10.06 8.06
C PRO A 232 -16.52 -10.44 7.02
N VAL A 233 -17.78 -10.09 7.29
CA VAL A 233 -18.82 -10.13 6.27
C VAL A 233 -18.65 -8.90 5.37
N TYR A 234 -18.45 -9.11 4.06
CA TYR A 234 -18.19 -8.03 3.10
C TYR A 234 -19.20 -6.89 3.19
N ASN A 235 -20.50 -7.20 3.09
CA ASN A 235 -21.56 -6.19 3.09
C ASN A 235 -21.73 -5.45 4.43
N ASP A 236 -21.09 -5.92 5.50
CA ASP A 236 -21.10 -5.22 6.78
C ASP A 236 -20.05 -4.10 6.83
N ILE A 237 -18.88 -4.33 6.19
CA ILE A 237 -17.74 -3.41 6.24
C ILE A 237 -17.47 -2.65 4.94
N VAL A 238 -18.22 -2.93 3.88
CA VAL A 238 -18.13 -2.24 2.57
C VAL A 238 -19.53 -1.82 2.11
N ASN A 239 -19.69 -0.57 1.75
CA ASN A 239 -20.87 -0.04 1.08
C ASN A 239 -20.48 0.44 -0.32
N THR A 240 -20.94 -0.26 -1.34
CA THR A 240 -20.65 0.05 -2.75
C THR A 240 -21.63 1.02 -3.41
N ASP A 241 -22.73 1.39 -2.74
CA ASP A 241 -23.76 2.22 -3.33
C ASP A 241 -23.24 3.60 -3.77
N PHE A 242 -22.39 4.21 -2.93
CA PHE A 242 -21.80 5.52 -3.23
C PHE A 242 -20.87 5.46 -4.44
N ALA A 243 -20.06 4.39 -4.56
CA ALA A 243 -19.18 4.17 -5.70
C ALA A 243 -19.97 3.95 -6.99
N ASN A 244 -20.99 3.09 -6.95
CA ASN A 244 -21.87 2.82 -8.10
C ASN A 244 -22.56 4.08 -8.58
N LYS A 245 -23.19 4.85 -7.67
CA LYS A 245 -23.82 6.13 -8.00
C LYS A 245 -22.81 7.16 -8.53
N ALA A 246 -21.58 7.19 -8.02
CA ALA A 246 -20.55 8.09 -8.53
C ALA A 246 -20.19 7.76 -9.99
N MET A 247 -20.07 6.48 -10.34
CA MET A 247 -19.81 6.04 -11.72
C MET A 247 -20.96 6.36 -12.69
N GLU A 248 -22.20 6.47 -12.18
CA GLU A 248 -23.36 6.93 -12.97
C GLU A 248 -23.39 8.45 -13.13
N ASN A 249 -23.04 9.20 -12.06
CA ASN A 249 -23.16 10.65 -11.98
C ASN A 249 -22.03 11.40 -12.70
N VAL A 250 -20.83 10.83 -12.74
CA VAL A 250 -19.63 11.45 -13.34
C VAL A 250 -19.41 10.87 -14.72
N LYS A 251 -19.47 11.75 -15.72
CA LYS A 251 -19.30 11.40 -17.15
C LYS A 251 -18.05 12.06 -17.69
#